data_fd4b991c9702c851ab24e046525f5fef
#
_entry.id   fd4b991c9702c851ab24e046525f5fef
#
_cell.length_a   1.000
_cell.length_b   1.000
_cell.length_c   1.000
_cell.angle_alpha   90.00
_cell.angle_beta   90.00
_cell.angle_gamma   90.00
#
_symmetry.space_group_name_H-M   'P 1'
#
loop_
_entity.id
_entity.type
_entity.pdbx_description
1 polymer ?
#
loop_
_entity_poly.entity_id
_entity_poly.type
_entity_poly.pdbx_seq_one_letter_code
_entity_poly.pdbx_strand_id
1 'polypeptide(L)' 'MFDIFKDKKEKKLNDDDKYIKSAALLIHAAKIDENYTEKEKSIIKKTLIELGVKEDRLNELYNKAEDIEKN' A
#
# COMPACT_ATOMS: atom_id res chain seq x y z
N MET A 1 5.12 10.51 -24.12
CA MET A 1 4.51 10.74 -23.09
C MET A 1 4.47 9.70 -22.12
N PHE A 2 4.22 8.58 -22.45
CA PHE A 2 4.22 7.58 -21.49
C PHE A 2 5.56 7.00 -21.29
N ASP A 3 6.57 7.69 -21.68
CA ASP A 3 7.91 7.24 -21.40
C ASP A 3 8.16 7.18 -19.93
N ILE A 4 7.35 7.84 -19.17
CA ILE A 4 7.46 7.75 -17.74
C ILE A 4 7.50 6.33 -17.31
N PHE A 5 6.72 5.50 -17.91
CA PHE A 5 6.68 4.11 -17.48
C PHE A 5 7.91 3.36 -17.90
N LYS A 6 8.53 3.78 -18.96
CA LYS A 6 9.71 3.10 -19.37
C LYS A 6 10.85 3.38 -18.44
N ASP A 7 10.90 4.57 -17.90
CA ASP A 7 11.96 4.91 -17.01
C ASP A 7 11.93 4.08 -15.78
N LYS A 8 10.79 3.56 -15.47
CA LYS A 8 10.73 2.84 -14.26
C LYS A 8 11.48 1.60 -14.25
N LYS A 9 11.74 1.06 -15.37
CA LYS A 9 12.41 -0.22 -15.37
C LYS A 9 13.76 -0.09 -14.77
N GLU A 10 14.29 1.08 -14.70
CA GLU A 10 15.58 1.18 -14.14
C GLU A 10 15.57 1.26 -12.68
N LYS A 11 14.44 1.48 -12.08
CA LYS A 11 14.41 1.66 -10.71
C LYS A 11 14.33 0.37 -10.08
N LYS A 12 14.60 -0.40 -9.88
CA LYS A 12 14.64 -1.62 -9.14
C LYS A 12 13.88 -1.57 -7.88
N LEU A 13 12.70 -0.99 -7.90
CA LEU A 13 11.88 -0.99 -6.71
C LEU A 13 11.45 -2.40 -6.40
N ASN A 14 11.51 -2.79 -5.14
CA ASN A 14 10.99 -4.07 -4.73
C ASN A 14 9.50 -4.08 -4.84
N ASP A 15 8.91 -5.25 -5.00
CA ASP A 15 7.47 -5.33 -4.97
C ASP A 15 6.94 -4.89 -3.62
N ASP A 16 7.68 -5.17 -2.55
CA ASP A 16 7.27 -4.76 -1.23
C ASP A 16 7.12 -3.25 -1.16
N ASP A 17 8.03 -2.50 -1.75
CA ASP A 17 7.94 -1.06 -1.74
C ASP A 17 6.68 -0.58 -2.44
N LYS A 18 6.33 -1.22 -3.53
CA LYS A 18 5.12 -0.84 -4.25
C LYS A 18 3.90 -1.10 -3.41
N TYR A 19 3.88 -2.23 -2.74
CA TYR A 19 2.74 -2.57 -1.91
C TYR A 19 2.64 -1.64 -0.71
N ILE A 20 3.76 -1.30 -0.12
CA ILE A 20 3.75 -0.39 1.01
C ILE A 20 3.23 0.97 0.59
N LYS A 21 3.65 1.46 -0.56
CA LYS A 21 3.19 2.75 -1.03
C LYS A 21 1.70 2.72 -1.36
N SER A 22 1.25 1.64 -1.97
CA SER A 22 -0.17 1.51 -2.28
C SER A 22 -0.99 1.47 -1.01
N ALA A 23 -0.53 0.72 -0.01
CA ALA A 23 -1.23 0.65 1.24
C ALA A 23 -1.26 1.99 1.93
N ALA A 24 -0.14 2.71 1.90
CA ALA A 24 -0.07 4.02 2.54
C ALA A 24 -1.06 4.98 1.90
N LEU A 25 -1.20 4.92 0.58
CA LEU A 25 -2.15 5.77 -0.10
C LEU A 25 -3.58 5.44 0.31
N LEU A 26 -3.89 4.17 0.39
CA LEU A 26 -5.23 3.77 0.78
C LEU A 26 -5.54 4.18 2.22
N ILE A 27 -4.57 4.03 3.09
CA ILE A 27 -4.73 4.43 4.47
C ILE A 27 -4.91 5.94 4.55
N HIS A 28 -4.11 6.67 3.80
CA HIS A 28 -4.19 8.12 3.80
C HIS A 28 -5.59 8.58 3.37
N ALA A 29 -6.10 7.99 2.31
CA ALA A 29 -7.41 8.36 1.83
C ALA A 29 -8.50 8.06 2.86
N ALA A 30 -8.38 6.93 3.53
CA ALA A 30 -9.36 6.57 4.54
C ALA A 30 -9.31 7.52 5.73
N LYS A 31 -8.12 7.96 6.10
CA LYS A 31 -7.98 8.87 7.21
C LYS A 31 -8.55 10.25 6.87
N ILE A 32 -8.33 10.71 5.66
CA ILE A 32 -8.86 12.00 5.26
C ILE A 32 -10.37 11.98 5.29
N ASP A 33 -10.97 10.86 4.92
CA ASP A 33 -12.42 10.75 4.94
C ASP A 33 -12.94 10.39 6.30
N GLU A 34 -12.04 10.21 7.26
CA GLU A 34 -12.44 9.82 8.61
C GLU A 34 -13.14 8.48 8.63
N ASN A 35 -12.79 7.63 7.68
CA ASN A 35 -13.40 6.31 7.61
C ASN A 35 -12.41 5.21 7.95
N TYR A 36 -11.34 5.52 8.62
CA TYR A 36 -10.32 4.52 8.89
C TYR A 36 -10.73 3.68 10.11
N THR A 37 -11.71 2.85 9.92
CA THR A 37 -12.21 1.98 10.97
C THR A 37 -11.63 0.59 10.77
N GLU A 38 -11.94 -0.31 11.66
CA GLU A 38 -11.46 -1.67 11.53
C GLU A 38 -11.96 -2.30 10.24
N LYS A 39 -13.16 -1.94 9.85
CA LYS A 39 -13.71 -2.46 8.63
C LYS A 39 -12.89 -1.97 7.44
N GLU A 40 -12.52 -0.69 7.43
CA GLU A 40 -11.71 -0.17 6.35
C GLU A 40 -10.35 -0.83 6.32
N LYS A 41 -9.77 -1.08 7.48
CA LYS A 41 -8.49 -1.76 7.53
C LYS A 41 -8.58 -3.13 6.89
N SER A 42 -9.67 -3.84 7.18
CA SER A 42 -9.84 -5.16 6.59
C SER A 42 -9.97 -5.08 5.08
N ILE A 43 -10.67 -4.08 4.59
CA ILE A 43 -10.82 -3.91 3.16
C ILE A 43 -9.48 -3.63 2.50
N ILE A 44 -8.68 -2.77 3.12
CA ILE A 44 -7.37 -2.45 2.57
C ILE A 44 -6.49 -3.69 2.54
N LYS A 45 -6.50 -4.47 3.61
CA LYS A 45 -5.71 -5.68 3.65
C LYS A 45 -6.14 -6.66 2.58
N LYS A 46 -7.44 -6.79 2.39
CA LYS A 46 -7.94 -7.69 1.37
C LYS A 46 -7.51 -7.20 -0.02
N THR A 47 -7.55 -5.90 -0.24
CA THR A 47 -7.12 -5.34 -1.50
C THR A 47 -5.65 -5.66 -1.77
N LEU A 48 -4.83 -5.56 -0.73
CA LEU A 48 -3.42 -5.86 -0.90
C LEU A 48 -3.20 -7.32 -1.29
N ILE A 49 -3.98 -8.22 -0.70
CA ILE A 49 -3.86 -9.61 -1.08
C ILE A 49 -4.25 -9.80 -2.53
N GLU A 50 -5.27 -9.10 -2.98
CA GLU A 50 -5.68 -9.20 -4.37
C GLU A 50 -4.63 -8.63 -5.31
N LEU A 51 -3.84 -7.68 -4.83
CA LEU A 51 -2.77 -7.13 -5.64
C LEU A 51 -1.57 -8.06 -5.71
N GLY A 52 -1.49 -9.03 -4.82
CA GLY A 52 -0.39 -9.97 -4.87
C GLY A 52 0.41 -10.12 -3.60
N VAL A 53 0.02 -9.43 -2.54
CA VAL A 53 0.75 -9.55 -1.28
C VAL A 53 0.44 -10.89 -0.64
N LYS A 54 1.47 -11.58 -0.19
CA LYS A 54 1.25 -12.86 0.46
C LYS A 54 0.78 -12.65 1.87
N GLU A 55 -0.04 -13.57 2.33
CA GLU A 55 -0.63 -13.40 3.64
C GLU A 55 0.40 -13.32 4.75
N ASP A 56 1.48 -14.05 4.62
CA ASP A 56 2.47 -14.03 5.68
C ASP A 56 3.27 -12.73 5.69
N ARG A 57 3.18 -11.92 4.64
CA ARG A 57 3.85 -10.64 4.61
C ARG A 57 2.87 -9.48 4.81
N LEU A 58 1.59 -9.79 4.79
CA LEU A 58 0.58 -8.74 4.80
C LEU A 58 0.68 -7.84 6.03
N ASN A 59 0.77 -8.42 7.21
CA ASN A 59 0.82 -7.61 8.41
C ASN A 59 2.06 -6.74 8.46
N GLU A 60 3.17 -7.28 8.03
CA GLU A 60 4.41 -6.52 8.05
C GLU A 60 4.32 -5.32 7.11
N LEU A 61 3.84 -5.55 5.90
CA LEU A 61 3.75 -4.46 4.93
C LEU A 61 2.71 -3.43 5.35
N TYR A 62 1.61 -3.91 5.90
CA TYR A 62 0.57 -3.00 6.33
C TYR A 62 1.07 -2.12 7.48
N ASN A 63 1.80 -2.71 8.42
CA ASN A 63 2.33 -1.95 9.53
C ASN A 63 3.32 -0.89 9.08
N LYS A 64 4.13 -1.23 8.08
CA LYS A 64 5.06 -0.24 7.55
C LYS A 64 4.31 0.89 6.88
N ALA A 65 3.23 0.58 6.19
CA ALA A 65 2.43 1.62 5.54
C ALA A 65 1.78 2.51 6.59
N GLU A 66 1.32 1.92 7.68
CA GLU A 66 0.73 2.71 8.73
C GLU A 66 1.75 3.65 9.35
N ASP A 67 2.98 3.18 9.50
CA ASP A 67 4.02 4.03 10.05
C ASP A 67 4.27 5.23 9.17
N ILE A 68 4.24 5.04 7.87
CA ILE A 68 4.44 6.13 6.95
C ILE A 68 3.35 7.18 7.12
N GLU A 69 2.11 6.72 7.31
CA GLU A 69 1.00 7.65 7.44
C GLU A 69 0.76 8.13 8.85
N LYS A 70 1.56 7.66 9.80
CA LYS A 70 1.35 8.02 11.16
C LYS A 70 1.59 9.49 11.40
N ASN A 71 2.48 10.06 10.71
CA ASN A 71 2.74 11.46 10.85
C ASN A 71 1.93 12.23 9.86
#